data_39f9807a241b285970a536ab55b68da2
#
_entry.id   39f9807a241b285970a536ab55b68da2
#
_cell.length_a   1.000
_cell.length_b   1.000
_cell.length_c   1.000
_cell.angle_alpha   90.00
_cell.angle_beta   90.00
_cell.angle_gamma   90.00
#
_symmetry.space_group_name_H-M   'P 1'
#
loop_
_entity.id
_entity.type
_entity.pdbx_description
1 polymer ?
#
loop_
_entity_poly.entity_id
_entity_poly.type
_entity_poly.pdbx_seq_one_letter_code
_entity_poly.pdbx_strand_id
1 'polypeptide(L)'
;MIKISNQSGTFLGSKYSNLVDEFLGIQYARAERFEAPVDIEKYTEIVEAKSFGPQCPQVPGFMEEILKTKELPTSEECLYLNIWKPSEVKSPLPVLFWIHGGAYTNGTAATSWYHGANLAELGDVIIVSINYRLGPFGFIADNNWGLLDQLSALRWVNRNIESFGGDPTNVTIFGESAGGSSVVALTASPSTKGLITKAWAMSPSLLQLRTHVEAEEAMAQFFEVAHVDSLNDLKALTTQQIIDATAQMFLNVDNYISTFSPTRGGSALPETVYEASAKSQVPLVVGTNRDENRLWAVLNPQPLEISGAKEFFDQAFRELSSDAWTTYEQLMGESSPVQIVSSMQTDQHFRVPAWQLCDVRSEAGIKTWMYWFTWPTPIFDGVLGCCHALDLPFMFDNLDKPNVELFTGTDPVRSKISGHFTTELIKFAKTGEVSWPNYTPSSRSTLRIDVETEVISEPDPVIRNLWKRIS
;
A
#
# COMPACT_ATOMS: atom_id res chain seq x y z
N MET A 1 -23.18 -12.76 19.09
CA MET A 1 -22.95 -13.57 17.86
C MET A 1 -23.80 -12.96 16.76
N ILE A 2 -23.19 -12.62 15.66
CA ILE A 2 -23.86 -12.02 14.49
C ILE A 2 -23.88 -13.08 13.39
N LYS A 3 -25.04 -13.32 12.80
CA LYS A 3 -25.22 -14.30 11.73
C LYS A 3 -25.67 -13.61 10.45
N ILE A 4 -24.94 -13.82 9.37
CA ILE A 4 -25.31 -13.41 8.01
C ILE A 4 -25.37 -14.67 7.13
N SER A 5 -26.41 -14.77 6.29
CA SER A 5 -26.56 -15.88 5.36
C SER A 5 -26.91 -15.33 3.98
N ASN A 6 -26.28 -15.86 2.94
CA ASN A 6 -26.53 -15.54 1.53
C ASN A 6 -26.40 -16.80 0.66
N GLN A 7 -26.41 -16.61 -0.66
CA GLN A 7 -26.26 -17.71 -1.63
C GLN A 7 -24.90 -18.42 -1.57
N SER A 8 -23.86 -17.76 -1.04
CA SER A 8 -22.52 -18.34 -0.91
C SER A 8 -22.35 -19.16 0.38
N GLY A 9 -23.11 -18.86 1.44
CA GLY A 9 -23.00 -19.58 2.71
C GLY A 9 -23.55 -18.84 3.92
N THR A 10 -23.17 -19.31 5.10
CA THR A 10 -23.51 -18.70 6.39
C THR A 10 -22.23 -18.30 7.13
N PHE A 11 -22.20 -17.07 7.61
CA PHE A 11 -21.07 -16.45 8.29
C PHE A 11 -21.47 -16.05 9.71
N LEU A 12 -20.66 -16.44 10.69
CA LEU A 12 -20.85 -16.08 12.09
C LEU A 12 -19.73 -15.12 12.52
N GLY A 13 -20.09 -13.87 12.74
CA GLY A 13 -19.21 -12.84 13.26
C GLY A 13 -19.41 -12.55 14.74
N SER A 14 -18.69 -11.56 15.23
CA SER A 14 -18.75 -11.04 16.60
C SER A 14 -19.10 -9.55 16.64
N LYS A 15 -19.46 -9.06 17.81
CA LYS A 15 -19.52 -7.64 18.09
C LYS A 15 -18.13 -7.15 18.49
N TYR A 16 -17.61 -6.17 17.79
CA TYR A 16 -16.43 -5.42 18.23
C TYR A 16 -16.81 -4.42 19.31
N SER A 17 -17.88 -3.66 19.09
CA SER A 17 -18.47 -2.70 20.02
C SER A 17 -20.00 -2.75 19.96
N ASN A 18 -20.67 -1.84 20.65
CA ASN A 18 -22.11 -1.68 20.51
C ASN A 18 -22.50 -1.11 19.12
N LEU A 19 -21.56 -0.47 18.42
CA LEU A 19 -21.80 0.22 17.16
C LEU A 19 -21.21 -0.50 15.95
N VAL A 20 -20.28 -1.46 16.16
CA VAL A 20 -19.54 -2.13 15.07
C VAL A 20 -19.62 -3.65 15.26
N ASP A 21 -20.01 -4.34 14.19
CA ASP A 21 -19.89 -5.77 14.02
C ASP A 21 -18.65 -6.10 13.18
N GLU A 22 -18.03 -7.25 13.47
CA GLU A 22 -16.85 -7.73 12.73
C GLU A 22 -17.00 -9.17 12.27
N PHE A 23 -16.40 -9.45 11.11
CA PHE A 23 -16.25 -10.80 10.55
C PHE A 23 -14.80 -10.96 10.14
N LEU A 24 -14.05 -11.77 10.87
CA LEU A 24 -12.60 -11.91 10.72
C LEU A 24 -12.26 -13.29 10.17
N GLY A 25 -11.35 -13.35 9.19
CA GLY A 25 -10.82 -14.60 8.65
C GLY A 25 -11.80 -15.35 7.73
N ILE A 26 -12.46 -14.66 6.82
CA ILE A 26 -13.24 -15.30 5.76
C ILE A 26 -12.32 -15.67 4.62
N GLN A 27 -12.15 -16.96 4.32
CA GLN A 27 -11.34 -17.42 3.18
C GLN A 27 -12.07 -17.09 1.87
N TYR A 28 -11.48 -16.25 1.02
CA TYR A 28 -12.12 -15.79 -0.22
C TYR A 28 -11.71 -16.61 -1.46
N ALA A 29 -10.53 -17.24 -1.41
CA ALA A 29 -9.99 -18.09 -2.47
C ALA A 29 -9.08 -19.17 -1.88
N ARG A 30 -8.70 -20.14 -2.71
CA ARG A 30 -7.66 -21.13 -2.44
C ARG A 30 -6.63 -21.07 -3.55
N ALA A 31 -5.39 -21.39 -3.24
CA ALA A 31 -4.35 -21.50 -4.26
C ALA A 31 -3.38 -22.63 -3.93
N GLU A 32 -3.06 -23.42 -4.93
CA GLU A 32 -1.88 -24.27 -4.86
C GLU A 32 -0.63 -23.40 -4.96
N ARG A 33 0.48 -23.90 -4.42
CA ARG A 33 1.77 -23.18 -4.48
C ARG A 33 2.16 -22.90 -5.93
N PHE A 34 2.46 -21.64 -6.24
CA PHE A 34 2.84 -21.14 -7.56
C PHE A 34 1.77 -21.40 -8.66
N GLU A 35 0.51 -21.26 -8.26
CA GLU A 35 -0.63 -21.35 -9.18
C GLU A 35 -1.60 -20.19 -8.97
N ALA A 36 -2.44 -19.91 -9.97
CA ALA A 36 -3.45 -18.87 -9.85
C ALA A 36 -4.49 -19.21 -8.76
N PRO A 37 -5.05 -18.21 -8.07
CA PRO A 37 -6.09 -18.45 -7.08
C PRO A 37 -7.38 -18.96 -7.73
N VAL A 38 -8.09 -19.80 -6.99
CA VAL A 38 -9.42 -20.28 -7.33
C VAL A 38 -10.43 -19.68 -6.34
N ASP A 39 -11.36 -18.90 -6.86
CA ASP A 39 -12.40 -18.23 -6.05
C ASP A 39 -13.26 -19.24 -5.29
N ILE A 40 -13.57 -18.96 -4.01
CA ILE A 40 -14.59 -19.69 -3.27
C ILE A 40 -15.96 -19.08 -3.59
N GLU A 41 -16.78 -19.81 -4.35
CA GLU A 41 -18.13 -19.37 -4.70
C GLU A 41 -19.16 -19.77 -3.64
N LYS A 42 -18.97 -20.96 -3.02
CA LYS A 42 -19.87 -21.52 -1.99
C LYS A 42 -19.11 -22.15 -0.85
N TYR A 43 -19.61 -21.92 0.35
CA TYR A 43 -19.15 -22.56 1.58
C TYR A 43 -20.15 -23.68 1.94
N THR A 44 -19.63 -24.89 2.12
CA THR A 44 -20.42 -26.06 2.49
C THR A 44 -20.72 -26.11 3.98
N GLU A 45 -19.89 -25.44 4.79
CA GLU A 45 -20.01 -25.34 6.23
C GLU A 45 -20.24 -23.89 6.68
N ILE A 46 -20.65 -23.72 7.93
CA ILE A 46 -20.76 -22.40 8.54
C ILE A 46 -19.36 -21.84 8.74
N VAL A 47 -19.11 -20.63 8.24
CA VAL A 47 -17.85 -19.91 8.40
C VAL A 47 -17.82 -19.22 9.75
N GLU A 48 -16.98 -19.69 10.67
CA GLU A 48 -16.72 -19.07 11.98
C GLU A 48 -15.77 -17.86 11.80
N ALA A 49 -16.31 -16.72 11.37
CA ALA A 49 -15.56 -15.51 11.08
C ALA A 49 -15.31 -14.67 12.35
N LYS A 50 -14.59 -15.20 13.33
CA LYS A 50 -14.38 -14.61 14.67
C LYS A 50 -12.93 -14.32 15.02
N SER A 51 -11.98 -14.74 14.18
CA SER A 51 -10.55 -14.52 14.35
C SER A 51 -9.88 -14.33 13.00
N PHE A 52 -8.81 -13.56 12.98
CA PHE A 52 -8.00 -13.40 11.77
C PHE A 52 -7.55 -14.76 11.24
N GLY A 53 -7.54 -14.89 9.92
CA GLY A 53 -6.91 -16.01 9.24
C GLY A 53 -5.38 -15.93 9.32
N PRO A 54 -4.69 -17.02 8.95
CA PRO A 54 -3.22 -17.01 8.90
C PRO A 54 -2.70 -15.98 7.91
N GLN A 55 -1.53 -15.44 8.20
CA GLN A 55 -0.78 -14.60 7.26
C GLN A 55 0.02 -15.45 6.27
N CYS A 56 0.39 -14.84 5.12
CA CYS A 56 1.30 -15.46 4.18
C CYS A 56 2.67 -15.73 4.85
N PRO A 57 3.33 -16.86 4.56
CA PRO A 57 4.70 -17.08 4.99
C PRO A 57 5.62 -15.98 4.48
N GLN A 58 6.43 -15.39 5.37
CA GLN A 58 7.22 -14.21 5.09
C GLN A 58 8.43 -14.12 6.03
N VAL A 59 9.44 -13.39 5.58
CA VAL A 59 10.49 -12.90 6.48
C VAL A 59 9.88 -11.74 7.27
N PRO A 60 9.98 -11.72 8.61
CA PRO A 60 9.43 -10.62 9.40
C PRO A 60 9.94 -9.27 8.92
N GLY A 61 9.04 -8.32 8.81
CA GLY A 61 9.38 -6.95 8.44
C GLY A 61 9.83 -6.15 9.66
N PHE A 62 10.60 -5.11 9.40
CA PHE A 62 11.13 -4.23 10.44
C PHE A 62 10.02 -3.56 11.27
N MET A 63 8.92 -3.14 10.63
CA MET A 63 7.82 -2.48 11.35
C MET A 63 7.12 -3.43 12.33
N GLU A 64 6.96 -4.70 11.96
CA GLU A 64 6.39 -5.73 12.82
C GLU A 64 7.26 -5.94 14.07
N GLU A 65 8.59 -5.91 13.92
CA GLU A 65 9.53 -6.04 15.03
C GLU A 65 9.50 -4.86 16.00
N ILE A 66 9.53 -3.62 15.48
CA ILE A 66 9.48 -2.40 16.31
C ILE A 66 8.17 -2.30 17.06
N LEU A 67 7.07 -2.53 16.37
CA LEU A 67 5.74 -2.37 16.93
C LEU A 67 5.33 -3.56 17.80
N LYS A 68 6.18 -4.60 17.89
CA LYS A 68 5.89 -5.82 18.66
C LYS A 68 4.50 -6.33 18.35
N THR A 69 4.16 -6.37 17.06
CA THR A 69 2.89 -6.91 16.60
C THR A 69 2.79 -8.37 17.01
N LYS A 70 1.58 -8.80 17.38
CA LYS A 70 1.36 -10.19 17.77
C LYS A 70 1.65 -11.09 16.58
N GLU A 71 2.53 -12.06 16.76
CA GLU A 71 2.75 -13.10 15.76
C GLU A 71 1.44 -13.85 15.47
N LEU A 72 1.11 -13.93 14.20
CA LEU A 72 -0.01 -14.71 13.70
C LEU A 72 0.49 -16.05 13.14
N PRO A 73 -0.34 -17.09 13.15
CA PRO A 73 -0.04 -18.31 12.43
C PRO A 73 0.25 -17.98 10.95
N THR A 74 1.25 -18.62 10.38
CA THR A 74 1.59 -18.51 8.96
C THR A 74 1.12 -19.73 8.19
N SER A 75 0.62 -19.54 6.98
CA SER A 75 0.20 -20.63 6.08
C SER A 75 0.24 -20.16 4.63
N GLU A 76 0.55 -21.05 3.70
CA GLU A 76 0.37 -20.79 2.28
C GLU A 76 -1.13 -20.67 1.92
N GLU A 77 -2.02 -21.29 2.70
CA GLU A 77 -3.45 -20.99 2.68
C GLU A 77 -3.74 -19.70 3.47
N CYS A 78 -3.34 -18.55 2.93
CA CYS A 78 -3.42 -17.24 3.58
C CYS A 78 -4.51 -16.31 2.96
N LEU A 79 -5.26 -16.75 1.99
CA LEU A 79 -6.20 -15.93 1.21
C LEU A 79 -7.49 -15.64 1.99
N TYR A 80 -7.38 -14.79 3.01
CA TYR A 80 -8.45 -14.43 3.92
C TYR A 80 -8.73 -12.93 3.89
N LEU A 81 -9.99 -12.57 4.12
CA LEU A 81 -10.44 -11.19 4.30
C LEU A 81 -11.14 -10.99 5.64
N ASN A 82 -11.21 -9.73 6.05
CA ASN A 82 -11.89 -9.29 7.26
C ASN A 82 -12.87 -8.17 6.91
N ILE A 83 -13.98 -8.07 7.65
CA ILE A 83 -15.02 -7.07 7.43
C ILE A 83 -15.36 -6.40 8.76
N TRP A 84 -15.40 -5.08 8.79
CA TRP A 84 -15.97 -4.26 9.86
C TRP A 84 -17.11 -3.44 9.28
N LYS A 85 -18.23 -3.42 9.98
CA LYS A 85 -19.44 -2.75 9.54
C LYS A 85 -20.19 -2.13 10.71
N PRO A 86 -20.94 -1.03 10.51
CA PRO A 86 -21.91 -0.58 11.50
C PRO A 86 -22.88 -1.70 11.87
N SER A 87 -23.21 -1.83 13.16
CA SER A 87 -24.17 -2.85 13.64
C SER A 87 -25.55 -2.65 13.03
N GLU A 88 -25.97 -1.39 12.84
CA GLU A 88 -27.21 -1.02 12.16
C GLU A 88 -26.92 -0.42 10.79
N VAL A 89 -27.46 -1.03 9.75
CA VAL A 89 -27.36 -0.54 8.36
C VAL A 89 -28.75 -0.29 7.83
N LYS A 90 -29.06 0.98 7.49
CA LYS A 90 -30.38 1.40 7.00
C LYS A 90 -30.50 1.43 5.48
N SER A 91 -29.38 1.55 4.80
CA SER A 91 -29.25 1.55 3.33
C SER A 91 -27.88 1.00 2.96
N PRO A 92 -27.67 0.49 1.74
CA PRO A 92 -26.36 -0.01 1.32
C PRO A 92 -25.26 1.04 1.52
N LEU A 93 -24.14 0.65 2.13
CA LEU A 93 -23.04 1.51 2.52
C LEU A 93 -21.88 1.41 1.53
N PRO A 94 -21.11 2.50 1.31
CA PRO A 94 -19.86 2.44 0.57
C PRO A 94 -18.89 1.43 1.19
N VAL A 95 -18.13 0.75 0.35
CA VAL A 95 -17.12 -0.23 0.76
C VAL A 95 -15.73 0.37 0.57
N LEU A 96 -14.94 0.40 1.63
CA LEU A 96 -13.52 0.73 1.62
C LEU A 96 -12.72 -0.58 1.68
N PHE A 97 -12.02 -0.91 0.59
CA PHE A 97 -11.28 -2.14 0.41
C PHE A 97 -9.79 -1.86 0.58
N TRP A 98 -9.22 -2.33 1.71
CA TRP A 98 -7.84 -2.09 2.10
C TRP A 98 -6.88 -3.15 1.58
N ILE A 99 -5.77 -2.70 0.99
CA ILE A 99 -4.64 -3.51 0.56
C ILE A 99 -3.41 -3.05 1.34
N HIS A 100 -2.85 -3.92 2.19
CA HIS A 100 -1.68 -3.57 3.00
C HIS A 100 -0.40 -3.44 2.17
N GLY A 101 0.55 -2.67 2.70
CA GLY A 101 1.91 -2.55 2.19
C GLY A 101 2.85 -3.66 2.66
N GLY A 102 4.15 -3.33 2.70
CA GLY A 102 5.22 -4.25 3.10
C GLY A 102 6.06 -4.75 1.93
N ALA A 103 6.30 -3.89 0.93
CA ALA A 103 7.17 -4.15 -0.23
C ALA A 103 6.82 -5.43 -1.02
N TYR A 104 5.59 -5.92 -0.93
CA TYR A 104 5.14 -7.22 -1.45
C TYR A 104 5.83 -8.43 -0.83
N THR A 105 6.64 -8.26 0.20
CA THR A 105 7.43 -9.32 0.84
C THR A 105 6.97 -9.65 2.25
N ASN A 106 6.32 -8.72 2.94
CA ASN A 106 5.76 -8.88 4.28
C ASN A 106 4.45 -8.13 4.45
N GLY A 107 3.84 -8.25 5.63
CA GLY A 107 2.60 -7.60 5.99
C GLY A 107 1.43 -8.56 6.20
N THR A 108 0.38 -8.04 6.81
CA THR A 108 -0.86 -8.79 7.08
C THR A 108 -2.03 -7.83 7.28
N ALA A 109 -3.23 -8.25 6.87
CA ALA A 109 -4.48 -7.54 7.10
C ALA A 109 -4.91 -7.44 8.58
N ALA A 110 -4.19 -8.11 9.48
CA ALA A 110 -4.50 -8.15 10.91
C ALA A 110 -3.71 -7.13 11.75
N THR A 111 -2.88 -6.31 11.13
CA THR A 111 -2.14 -5.25 11.82
C THR A 111 -3.08 -4.24 12.46
N SER A 112 -2.83 -3.91 13.73
CA SER A 112 -3.70 -3.02 14.52
C SER A 112 -3.80 -1.60 13.95
N TRP A 113 -2.79 -1.15 13.23
CA TRP A 113 -2.74 0.20 12.66
C TRP A 113 -3.82 0.47 11.63
N TYR A 114 -4.25 -0.55 10.90
CA TYR A 114 -5.34 -0.48 9.93
C TYR A 114 -6.52 -1.37 10.29
N HIS A 115 -6.79 -1.53 11.58
CA HIS A 115 -8.02 -2.15 12.06
C HIS A 115 -9.23 -1.28 11.67
N GLY A 116 -10.20 -1.87 10.97
CA GLY A 116 -11.25 -1.11 10.29
C GLY A 116 -12.38 -0.58 11.18
N ALA A 117 -12.42 -0.92 12.47
CA ALA A 117 -13.58 -0.62 13.32
C ALA A 117 -13.83 0.89 13.51
N ASN A 118 -12.78 1.69 13.74
CA ASN A 118 -12.94 3.13 13.96
C ASN A 118 -13.50 3.82 12.71
N LEU A 119 -13.00 3.51 11.52
CA LEU A 119 -13.55 4.03 10.27
C LEU A 119 -14.99 3.60 10.03
N ALA A 120 -15.34 2.34 10.33
CA ALA A 120 -16.71 1.84 10.19
C ALA A 120 -17.68 2.60 11.09
N GLU A 121 -17.26 2.90 12.33
CA GLU A 121 -18.05 3.65 13.31
C GLU A 121 -18.22 5.12 12.90
N LEU A 122 -17.11 5.76 12.48
CA LEU A 122 -17.08 7.19 12.12
C LEU A 122 -17.86 7.49 10.85
N GLY A 123 -17.82 6.60 9.86
CA GLY A 123 -18.14 6.96 8.50
C GLY A 123 -19.43 6.41 7.94
N ASP A 124 -20.15 5.53 8.62
CA ASP A 124 -21.19 4.71 7.95
C ASP A 124 -20.64 4.10 6.64
N VAL A 125 -19.53 3.38 6.75
CA VAL A 125 -18.84 2.68 5.67
C VAL A 125 -18.54 1.25 6.10
N ILE A 126 -18.37 0.35 5.14
CA ILE A 126 -17.88 -1.00 5.39
C ILE A 126 -16.40 -1.05 5.05
N ILE A 127 -15.58 -1.56 5.95
CA ILE A 127 -14.16 -1.78 5.73
C ILE A 127 -13.93 -3.25 5.45
N VAL A 128 -13.21 -3.54 4.37
CA VAL A 128 -12.70 -4.86 4.03
C VAL A 128 -11.20 -4.81 3.98
N SER A 129 -10.49 -5.66 4.72
CA SER A 129 -9.03 -5.83 4.59
C SER A 129 -8.71 -7.25 4.12
N ILE A 130 -7.62 -7.41 3.38
CA ILE A 130 -7.27 -8.68 2.76
C ILE A 130 -5.81 -9.07 3.02
N ASN A 131 -5.56 -10.37 3.21
CA ASN A 131 -4.27 -10.98 2.97
C ASN A 131 -4.17 -11.39 1.49
N TYR A 132 -2.96 -11.36 0.94
CA TYR A 132 -2.61 -11.87 -0.38
C TYR A 132 -1.23 -12.51 -0.31
N ARG A 133 -0.85 -13.36 -1.26
CA ARG A 133 0.46 -14.01 -1.28
C ARG A 133 1.56 -13.00 -1.52
N LEU A 134 2.66 -13.19 -0.78
CA LEU A 134 3.80 -12.30 -0.68
C LEU A 134 5.08 -13.01 -1.14
N GLY A 135 6.13 -12.23 -1.37
CA GLY A 135 7.44 -12.75 -1.73
C GLY A 135 7.39 -13.70 -2.92
N PRO A 136 8.20 -14.76 -2.91
CA PRO A 136 8.22 -15.73 -3.99
C PRO A 136 6.88 -16.45 -4.17
N PHE A 137 6.06 -16.59 -3.13
CA PHE A 137 4.74 -17.23 -3.23
C PHE A 137 3.76 -16.42 -4.08
N GLY A 138 3.89 -15.10 -4.11
CA GLY A 138 3.01 -14.19 -4.84
C GLY A 138 3.60 -13.61 -6.11
N PHE A 139 4.93 -13.50 -6.22
CA PHE A 139 5.57 -12.64 -7.22
C PHE A 139 6.89 -13.19 -7.76
N ILE A 140 7.01 -14.52 -7.93
CA ILE A 140 8.18 -15.08 -8.60
C ILE A 140 8.03 -15.02 -10.11
N ALA A 141 9.11 -14.76 -10.83
CA ALA A 141 9.14 -14.53 -12.26
C ALA A 141 8.16 -13.42 -12.68
N ASP A 142 7.49 -13.59 -13.80
CA ASP A 142 6.46 -12.71 -14.35
C ASP A 142 5.03 -13.02 -13.85
N ASN A 143 4.91 -13.95 -12.92
CA ASN A 143 3.63 -14.32 -12.34
C ASN A 143 3.19 -13.31 -11.29
N ASN A 144 2.01 -12.78 -11.48
CA ASN A 144 1.40 -11.78 -10.59
C ASN A 144 0.32 -12.43 -9.69
N TRP A 145 0.63 -13.58 -9.08
CA TRP A 145 -0.38 -14.31 -8.27
C TRP A 145 -0.91 -13.48 -7.12
N GLY A 146 -0.05 -12.67 -6.46
CA GLY A 146 -0.51 -11.77 -5.42
C GLY A 146 -1.50 -10.70 -5.91
N LEU A 147 -1.34 -10.17 -7.14
CA LEU A 147 -2.36 -9.30 -7.75
C LEU A 147 -3.63 -10.07 -8.13
N LEU A 148 -3.50 -11.31 -8.59
CA LEU A 148 -4.65 -12.18 -8.87
C LEU A 148 -5.42 -12.53 -7.59
N ASP A 149 -4.73 -12.68 -6.46
CA ASP A 149 -5.35 -12.86 -5.13
C ASP A 149 -6.19 -11.64 -4.75
N GLN A 150 -5.64 -10.42 -4.90
CA GLN A 150 -6.35 -9.16 -4.65
C GLN A 150 -7.59 -9.04 -5.55
N LEU A 151 -7.47 -9.44 -6.82
CA LEU A 151 -8.59 -9.48 -7.76
C LEU A 151 -9.66 -10.51 -7.35
N SER A 152 -9.26 -11.68 -6.86
CA SER A 152 -10.18 -12.69 -6.30
C SER A 152 -10.94 -12.17 -5.09
N ALA A 153 -10.27 -11.44 -4.20
CA ALA A 153 -10.92 -10.80 -3.06
C ALA A 153 -11.93 -9.73 -3.49
N LEU A 154 -11.61 -8.91 -4.50
CA LEU A 154 -12.55 -7.95 -5.08
C LEU A 154 -13.77 -8.65 -5.69
N ARG A 155 -13.59 -9.77 -6.39
CA ARG A 155 -14.71 -10.58 -6.91
C ARG A 155 -15.56 -11.16 -5.78
N TRP A 156 -14.92 -11.60 -4.67
CA TRP A 156 -15.64 -12.05 -3.48
C TRP A 156 -16.50 -10.91 -2.89
N VAL A 157 -15.94 -9.72 -2.74
CA VAL A 157 -16.67 -8.53 -2.27
C VAL A 157 -17.85 -8.23 -3.18
N ASN A 158 -17.65 -8.20 -4.48
CA ASN A 158 -18.72 -7.94 -5.43
C ASN A 158 -19.89 -8.93 -5.30
N ARG A 159 -19.61 -10.22 -5.04
CA ARG A 159 -20.65 -11.26 -4.89
C ARG A 159 -21.37 -11.24 -3.54
N ASN A 160 -20.70 -10.80 -2.47
CA ASN A 160 -21.16 -11.11 -1.10
C ASN A 160 -21.48 -9.88 -0.24
N ILE A 161 -20.88 -8.72 -0.52
CA ILE A 161 -20.86 -7.59 0.42
C ILE A 161 -22.24 -6.97 0.66
N GLU A 162 -23.17 -7.13 -0.27
CA GLU A 162 -24.56 -6.67 -0.12
C GLU A 162 -25.22 -7.32 1.12
N SER A 163 -24.96 -8.59 1.37
CA SER A 163 -25.48 -9.30 2.55
C SER A 163 -24.93 -8.76 3.86
N PHE A 164 -23.77 -8.13 3.83
CA PHE A 164 -23.16 -7.44 4.97
C PHE A 164 -23.61 -5.97 5.08
N GLY A 165 -24.45 -5.51 4.17
CA GLY A 165 -24.98 -4.15 4.11
C GLY A 165 -24.16 -3.19 3.25
N GLY A 166 -23.18 -3.69 2.46
CA GLY A 166 -22.37 -2.90 1.54
C GLY A 166 -23.00 -2.78 0.15
N ASP A 167 -22.62 -1.74 -0.55
CA ASP A 167 -22.98 -1.53 -1.95
C ASP A 167 -21.86 -2.05 -2.87
N PRO A 168 -22.06 -3.20 -3.55
CA PRO A 168 -21.05 -3.76 -4.45
C PRO A 168 -20.74 -2.86 -5.66
N THR A 169 -21.59 -1.86 -5.94
CA THR A 169 -21.40 -0.87 -7.00
C THR A 169 -20.69 0.39 -6.51
N ASN A 170 -20.31 0.44 -5.23
CA ASN A 170 -19.65 1.57 -4.59
C ASN A 170 -18.43 1.13 -3.78
N VAL A 171 -17.44 0.56 -4.49
CA VAL A 171 -16.20 0.05 -3.90
C VAL A 171 -15.04 1.02 -4.15
N THR A 172 -14.43 1.51 -3.08
CA THR A 172 -13.20 2.30 -3.10
C THR A 172 -12.04 1.42 -2.65
N ILE A 173 -11.09 1.17 -3.52
CA ILE A 173 -9.84 0.50 -3.13
C ILE A 173 -8.87 1.53 -2.56
N PHE A 174 -8.20 1.19 -1.46
CA PHE A 174 -7.15 2.04 -0.89
C PHE A 174 -6.02 1.18 -0.31
N GLY A 175 -4.82 1.75 -0.29
CA GLY A 175 -3.63 1.02 0.15
C GLY A 175 -2.44 1.94 0.27
N GLU A 176 -1.43 1.49 1.02
CA GLU A 176 -0.21 2.25 1.29
C GLU A 176 1.01 1.48 0.77
N SER A 177 2.05 2.20 0.31
CA SER A 177 3.32 1.62 -0.16
C SER A 177 3.09 0.61 -1.31
N ALA A 178 3.49 -0.66 -1.14
CA ALA A 178 3.16 -1.75 -2.06
C ALA A 178 1.63 -1.90 -2.25
N GLY A 179 0.83 -1.69 -1.20
CA GLY A 179 -0.63 -1.61 -1.29
C GLY A 179 -1.10 -0.43 -2.14
N GLY A 180 -0.46 0.73 -2.00
CA GLY A 180 -0.69 1.90 -2.85
C GLY A 180 -0.34 1.64 -4.32
N SER A 181 0.77 0.93 -4.57
CA SER A 181 1.15 0.48 -5.91
C SER A 181 0.16 -0.55 -6.47
N SER A 182 -0.35 -1.46 -5.62
CA SER A 182 -1.43 -2.39 -6.00
C SER A 182 -2.72 -1.63 -6.38
N VAL A 183 -3.07 -0.56 -5.65
CA VAL A 183 -4.21 0.30 -6.01
C VAL A 183 -4.04 0.89 -7.41
N VAL A 184 -2.87 1.42 -7.74
CA VAL A 184 -2.57 1.95 -9.08
C VAL A 184 -2.59 0.83 -10.13
N ALA A 185 -1.96 -0.31 -9.85
CA ALA A 185 -1.93 -1.48 -10.72
C ALA A 185 -3.34 -2.01 -11.04
N LEU A 186 -4.18 -2.17 -10.02
CA LEU A 186 -5.58 -2.60 -10.18
C LEU A 186 -6.40 -1.55 -10.94
N THR A 187 -6.16 -0.26 -10.71
CA THR A 187 -6.84 0.81 -11.47
C THR A 187 -6.47 0.76 -12.96
N ALA A 188 -5.25 0.37 -13.29
CA ALA A 188 -4.76 0.19 -14.66
C ALA A 188 -5.21 -1.14 -15.29
N SER A 189 -5.59 -2.14 -14.49
CA SER A 189 -5.94 -3.49 -14.97
C SER A 189 -7.33 -3.54 -15.61
N PRO A 190 -7.46 -4.06 -16.84
CA PRO A 190 -8.78 -4.29 -17.44
C PRO A 190 -9.67 -5.26 -16.65
N SER A 191 -9.05 -6.16 -15.87
CA SER A 191 -9.74 -7.20 -15.11
C SER A 191 -10.56 -6.68 -13.92
N THR A 192 -10.36 -5.42 -13.52
CA THR A 192 -11.09 -4.77 -12.42
C THR A 192 -12.34 -4.01 -12.87
N LYS A 193 -12.62 -4.00 -14.19
CA LYS A 193 -13.78 -3.28 -14.74
C LYS A 193 -15.07 -3.74 -14.07
N GLY A 194 -15.78 -2.80 -13.45
CA GLY A 194 -17.02 -3.05 -12.71
C GLY A 194 -16.85 -3.57 -11.29
N LEU A 195 -15.62 -3.83 -10.82
CA LEU A 195 -15.33 -4.25 -9.44
C LEU A 195 -14.94 -3.08 -8.54
N ILE A 196 -14.37 -2.02 -9.10
CA ILE A 196 -13.91 -0.83 -8.39
C ILE A 196 -14.53 0.42 -9.00
N THR A 197 -14.85 1.40 -8.17
CA THR A 197 -15.43 2.67 -8.61
C THR A 197 -14.58 3.87 -8.24
N LYS A 198 -13.70 3.75 -7.26
CA LYS A 198 -12.81 4.80 -6.77
C LYS A 198 -11.53 4.19 -6.24
N ALA A 199 -10.46 4.98 -6.18
CA ALA A 199 -9.18 4.53 -5.72
C ALA A 199 -8.46 5.62 -4.91
N TRP A 200 -7.73 5.21 -3.84
CA TRP A 200 -6.91 6.09 -3.02
C TRP A 200 -5.56 5.43 -2.75
N ALA A 201 -4.50 5.92 -3.38
CA ALA A 201 -3.15 5.41 -3.29
C ALA A 201 -2.31 6.26 -2.33
N MET A 202 -1.87 5.68 -1.22
CA MET A 202 -1.01 6.30 -0.22
C MET A 202 0.43 5.88 -0.50
N SER A 203 1.32 6.83 -0.70
CA SER A 203 2.76 6.62 -0.95
C SER A 203 3.05 5.47 -1.92
N PRO A 204 2.43 5.44 -3.13
CA PRO A 204 2.61 4.32 -4.05
C PRO A 204 4.05 4.24 -4.53
N SER A 205 4.69 3.09 -4.34
CA SER A 205 6.06 2.81 -4.73
C SER A 205 6.09 2.26 -6.17
N LEU A 206 5.78 3.11 -7.15
CA LEU A 206 5.54 2.68 -8.54
C LEU A 206 6.79 2.14 -9.24
N LEU A 207 7.99 2.51 -8.80
CA LEU A 207 9.25 1.95 -9.31
C LEU A 207 9.46 0.48 -8.92
N GLN A 208 8.68 -0.04 -7.97
CA GLN A 208 8.69 -1.47 -7.65
C GLN A 208 7.98 -2.33 -8.71
N LEU A 209 7.16 -1.75 -9.59
CA LEU A 209 6.50 -2.50 -10.66
C LEU A 209 7.53 -2.87 -11.73
N ARG A 210 8.03 -4.12 -11.65
CA ARG A 210 9.14 -4.63 -12.45
C ARG A 210 8.82 -4.74 -13.93
N THR A 211 9.85 -4.68 -14.75
CA THR A 211 9.84 -5.20 -16.12
C THR A 211 9.94 -6.72 -16.12
N HIS A 212 9.67 -7.34 -17.26
CA HIS A 212 9.85 -8.78 -17.44
C HIS A 212 11.31 -9.21 -17.24
N VAL A 213 12.26 -8.41 -17.75
CA VAL A 213 13.70 -8.69 -17.60
C VAL A 213 14.12 -8.68 -16.13
N GLU A 214 13.73 -7.67 -15.36
CA GLU A 214 14.01 -7.59 -13.92
C GLU A 214 13.41 -8.77 -13.14
N ALA A 215 12.24 -9.24 -13.56
CA ALA A 215 11.58 -10.39 -12.94
C ALA A 215 12.32 -11.70 -13.23
N GLU A 216 12.81 -11.89 -14.45
CA GLU A 216 13.62 -13.05 -14.82
C GLU A 216 14.97 -13.06 -14.11
N GLU A 217 15.64 -11.93 -14.03
CA GLU A 217 16.90 -11.76 -13.30
C GLU A 217 16.73 -12.08 -11.81
N ALA A 218 15.71 -11.54 -11.16
CA ALA A 218 15.42 -11.81 -9.76
C ALA A 218 15.08 -13.31 -9.53
N MET A 219 14.34 -13.95 -10.46
CA MET A 219 14.05 -15.37 -10.39
C MET A 219 15.32 -16.20 -10.49
N ALA A 220 16.21 -15.89 -11.43
CA ALA A 220 17.48 -16.61 -11.62
C ALA A 220 18.35 -16.52 -10.35
N GLN A 221 18.48 -15.33 -9.76
CA GLN A 221 19.19 -15.12 -8.51
C GLN A 221 18.53 -15.91 -7.35
N PHE A 222 17.19 -15.93 -7.28
CA PHE A 222 16.50 -16.68 -6.24
C PHE A 222 16.70 -18.18 -6.38
N PHE A 223 16.71 -18.72 -7.61
CA PHE A 223 16.99 -20.14 -7.86
C PHE A 223 18.40 -20.53 -7.42
N GLU A 224 19.39 -19.66 -7.68
CA GLU A 224 20.77 -19.88 -7.21
C GLU A 224 20.81 -19.94 -5.66
N VAL A 225 20.19 -18.99 -4.97
CA VAL A 225 20.15 -18.96 -3.50
C VAL A 225 19.36 -20.14 -2.92
N ALA A 226 18.28 -20.55 -3.56
CA ALA A 226 17.45 -21.68 -3.15
C ALA A 226 18.05 -23.05 -3.54
N HIS A 227 19.16 -23.07 -4.30
CA HIS A 227 19.79 -24.29 -4.83
C HIS A 227 18.83 -25.15 -5.66
N VAL A 228 18.08 -24.54 -6.55
CA VAL A 228 17.13 -25.21 -7.46
C VAL A 228 17.36 -24.76 -8.90
N ASP A 229 16.98 -25.61 -9.87
CA ASP A 229 17.14 -25.32 -11.29
C ASP A 229 15.82 -24.96 -12.00
N SER A 230 14.69 -25.14 -11.32
CA SER A 230 13.38 -24.91 -11.92
C SER A 230 12.31 -24.55 -10.89
N LEU A 231 11.19 -23.99 -11.37
CA LEU A 231 10.00 -23.75 -10.56
C LEU A 231 9.43 -25.05 -9.97
N ASN A 232 9.57 -26.19 -10.66
CA ASN A 232 9.13 -27.48 -10.14
C ASN A 232 9.99 -27.94 -8.96
N ASP A 233 11.32 -27.70 -9.01
CA ASP A 233 12.19 -28.02 -7.89
C ASP A 233 11.89 -27.09 -6.71
N LEU A 234 11.66 -25.79 -6.97
CA LEU A 234 11.23 -24.84 -5.95
C LEU A 234 9.88 -25.26 -5.31
N LYS A 235 8.94 -25.79 -6.11
CA LYS A 235 7.64 -26.30 -5.63
C LYS A 235 7.81 -27.47 -4.66
N ALA A 236 8.88 -28.24 -4.78
CA ALA A 236 9.18 -29.39 -3.93
C ALA A 236 9.81 -29.01 -2.57
N LEU A 237 10.33 -27.81 -2.41
CA LEU A 237 10.89 -27.33 -1.14
C LEU A 237 9.80 -27.17 -0.07
N THR A 238 10.20 -27.29 1.19
CA THR A 238 9.31 -26.90 2.31
C THR A 238 9.11 -25.39 2.33
N THR A 239 8.00 -24.93 2.91
CA THR A 239 7.74 -23.49 3.13
C THR A 239 8.90 -22.81 3.83
N GLN A 240 9.48 -23.46 4.86
CA GLN A 240 10.62 -22.92 5.61
C GLN A 240 11.86 -22.75 4.73
N GLN A 241 12.18 -23.72 3.87
CA GLN A 241 13.33 -23.61 2.95
C GLN A 241 13.17 -22.42 1.98
N ILE A 242 11.95 -22.17 1.52
CA ILE A 242 11.65 -21.00 0.67
C ILE A 242 11.84 -19.70 1.45
N ILE A 243 11.39 -19.63 2.71
CA ILE A 243 11.58 -18.46 3.58
C ILE A 243 13.06 -18.25 3.90
N ASP A 244 13.80 -19.30 4.21
CA ASP A 244 15.24 -19.22 4.48
C ASP A 244 16.02 -18.70 3.25
N ALA A 245 15.69 -19.20 2.06
CA ALA A 245 16.24 -18.69 0.79
C ALA A 245 15.85 -17.21 0.55
N THR A 246 14.64 -16.83 0.89
CA THR A 246 14.17 -15.43 0.79
C THR A 246 14.98 -14.52 1.72
N ALA A 247 15.18 -14.93 2.97
CA ALA A 247 16.00 -14.19 3.93
C ALA A 247 17.46 -14.06 3.46
N GLN A 248 18.02 -15.16 2.94
CA GLN A 248 19.37 -15.15 2.36
C GLN A 248 19.51 -14.19 1.18
N MET A 249 18.50 -14.17 0.30
CA MET A 249 18.50 -13.26 -0.85
C MET A 249 18.48 -11.80 -0.40
N PHE A 250 17.69 -11.45 0.61
CA PHE A 250 17.63 -10.08 1.13
C PHE A 250 18.96 -9.58 1.73
N LEU A 251 19.80 -10.48 2.19
CA LEU A 251 21.16 -10.12 2.67
C LEU A 251 22.15 -9.85 1.53
N ASN A 252 21.88 -10.37 0.34
CA ASN A 252 22.83 -10.36 -0.78
C ASN A 252 22.46 -9.37 -1.89
N VAL A 253 21.30 -8.72 -1.82
CA VAL A 253 20.78 -7.81 -2.86
C VAL A 253 20.63 -6.40 -2.31
N ASP A 254 21.30 -5.44 -2.94
CA ASP A 254 21.27 -4.03 -2.53
C ASP A 254 19.86 -3.42 -2.57
N ASN A 255 18.98 -3.92 -3.44
CA ASN A 255 17.61 -3.45 -3.58
C ASN A 255 16.60 -4.60 -3.47
N TYR A 256 16.51 -5.20 -2.29
CA TYR A 256 15.57 -6.31 -2.04
C TYR A 256 14.09 -5.90 -2.16
N ILE A 257 13.79 -4.61 -2.07
CA ILE A 257 12.42 -4.07 -2.06
C ILE A 257 11.67 -4.39 -3.37
N SER A 258 12.36 -4.45 -4.50
CA SER A 258 11.76 -4.78 -5.81
C SER A 258 11.96 -6.22 -6.26
N THR A 259 12.62 -7.06 -5.44
CA THR A 259 12.94 -8.45 -5.81
C THR A 259 11.69 -9.30 -6.09
N PHE A 260 10.67 -9.18 -5.25
CA PHE A 260 9.40 -9.89 -5.40
C PHE A 260 8.24 -8.89 -5.45
N SER A 261 7.95 -8.39 -6.62
CA SER A 261 6.90 -7.39 -6.83
C SER A 261 6.17 -7.64 -8.16
N PRO A 262 5.04 -6.98 -8.42
CA PRO A 262 4.31 -7.19 -9.66
C PRO A 262 5.13 -6.87 -10.90
N THR A 263 4.98 -7.71 -11.93
CA THR A 263 5.65 -7.57 -13.22
C THR A 263 4.67 -7.02 -14.25
N ARG A 264 5.09 -5.95 -14.95
CA ARG A 264 4.33 -5.32 -16.04
C ARG A 264 4.30 -6.23 -17.28
N GLY A 265 3.28 -6.09 -18.11
CA GLY A 265 3.15 -6.81 -19.37
C GLY A 265 2.35 -8.12 -19.32
N GLY A 266 1.95 -8.56 -18.11
CA GLY A 266 1.10 -9.73 -17.95
C GLY A 266 -0.39 -9.42 -18.04
N SER A 267 -1.22 -10.45 -17.97
CA SER A 267 -2.69 -10.33 -18.04
C SER A 267 -3.29 -9.50 -16.89
N ALA A 268 -2.65 -9.51 -15.73
CA ALA A 268 -3.11 -8.78 -14.55
C ALA A 268 -2.65 -7.32 -14.53
N LEU A 269 -1.54 -6.99 -15.16
CA LEU A 269 -0.94 -5.67 -15.14
C LEU A 269 -0.41 -5.29 -16.52
N PRO A 270 -0.91 -4.19 -17.14
CA PRO A 270 -0.38 -3.70 -18.41
C PRO A 270 1.09 -3.32 -18.36
N GLU A 271 1.80 -3.38 -19.49
CA GLU A 271 3.19 -2.93 -19.61
C GLU A 271 3.34 -1.44 -19.24
N THR A 272 2.44 -0.62 -19.76
CA THR A 272 2.44 0.83 -19.56
C THR A 272 1.40 1.22 -18.50
N VAL A 273 1.78 1.14 -17.23
CA VAL A 273 0.86 1.35 -16.09
C VAL A 273 0.29 2.77 -16.05
N TYR A 274 1.11 3.77 -16.31
CA TYR A 274 0.69 5.17 -16.30
C TYR A 274 -0.38 5.45 -17.36
N GLU A 275 -0.14 5.06 -18.60
CA GLU A 275 -1.05 5.23 -19.73
C GLU A 275 -2.31 4.39 -19.57
N ALA A 276 -2.19 3.19 -19.02
CA ALA A 276 -3.35 2.34 -18.73
C ALA A 276 -4.20 2.95 -17.61
N SER A 277 -3.58 3.48 -16.56
CA SER A 277 -4.27 4.22 -15.50
C SER A 277 -4.97 5.48 -16.04
N ALA A 278 -4.37 6.17 -17.03
CA ALA A 278 -4.97 7.33 -17.70
C ALA A 278 -6.15 6.97 -18.63
N LYS A 279 -6.32 5.70 -18.99
CA LYS A 279 -7.50 5.20 -19.73
C LYS A 279 -8.61 4.73 -18.78
N SER A 280 -8.30 4.52 -17.54
CA SER A 280 -9.27 4.13 -16.51
C SER A 280 -10.15 5.33 -16.13
N GLN A 281 -11.46 5.12 -16.09
CA GLN A 281 -12.41 6.16 -15.65
C GLN A 281 -12.56 6.24 -14.12
N VAL A 282 -11.79 5.43 -13.38
CA VAL A 282 -11.83 5.41 -11.91
C VAL A 282 -11.17 6.65 -11.35
N PRO A 283 -11.87 7.52 -10.58
CA PRO A 283 -11.29 8.64 -9.88
C PRO A 283 -10.20 8.18 -8.91
N LEU A 284 -9.10 8.92 -8.81
CA LEU A 284 -7.94 8.54 -8.01
C LEU A 284 -7.44 9.69 -7.13
N VAL A 285 -7.27 9.44 -5.84
CA VAL A 285 -6.47 10.28 -4.94
C VAL A 285 -5.08 9.64 -4.79
N VAL A 286 -4.03 10.43 -4.95
CA VAL A 286 -2.64 10.01 -4.74
C VAL A 286 -2.02 10.86 -3.65
N GLY A 287 -1.36 10.26 -2.69
CA GLY A 287 -0.66 10.97 -1.64
C GLY A 287 0.76 10.50 -1.41
N THR A 288 1.58 11.36 -0.81
CA THR A 288 2.93 11.03 -0.36
C THR A 288 3.23 11.71 0.96
N ASN A 289 4.19 11.16 1.71
CA ASN A 289 4.73 11.79 2.90
C ASN A 289 5.96 12.63 2.54
N ARG A 290 6.27 13.64 3.38
CA ARG A 290 7.35 14.60 3.07
C ARG A 290 8.74 13.96 3.10
N ASP A 291 8.96 13.05 4.02
CA ASP A 291 10.28 12.51 4.34
C ASP A 291 10.30 10.96 4.22
N GLU A 292 9.64 10.40 3.20
CA GLU A 292 9.41 8.94 3.03
C GLU A 292 10.65 8.11 3.36
N ASN A 293 11.77 8.41 2.70
CA ASN A 293 12.97 7.59 2.80
C ASN A 293 13.73 7.71 4.13
N ARG A 294 13.35 8.67 5.01
CA ARG A 294 13.95 8.78 6.34
C ARG A 294 13.70 7.56 7.21
N LEU A 295 12.60 6.84 7.00
CA LEU A 295 12.34 5.59 7.69
C LEU A 295 13.56 4.66 7.57
N TRP A 296 13.97 4.33 6.36
CA TRP A 296 15.09 3.41 6.10
C TRP A 296 16.44 4.00 6.50
N ALA A 297 16.66 5.29 6.24
CA ALA A 297 17.90 5.97 6.62
C ALA A 297 18.15 5.99 8.14
N VAL A 298 17.10 6.07 8.95
CA VAL A 298 17.19 6.04 10.43
C VAL A 298 17.32 4.61 10.94
N LEU A 299 16.65 3.65 10.30
CA LEU A 299 16.60 2.27 10.75
C LEU A 299 17.86 1.47 10.40
N ASN A 300 18.55 1.85 9.34
CA ASN A 300 19.83 1.28 8.93
C ASN A 300 20.87 2.40 8.80
N PRO A 301 21.28 3.01 9.93
CA PRO A 301 22.18 4.15 9.91
C PRO A 301 23.58 3.70 9.46
N GLN A 302 23.93 4.03 8.21
CA GLN A 302 25.29 3.89 7.72
C GLN A 302 25.96 5.26 7.71
N PRO A 303 27.19 5.37 8.24
CA PRO A 303 27.96 6.59 8.06
C PRO A 303 28.12 6.89 6.56
N LEU A 304 27.72 8.08 6.16
CA LEU A 304 27.79 8.50 4.76
C LEU A 304 28.58 9.81 4.66
N GLU A 305 29.77 9.72 4.09
CA GLU A 305 30.58 10.88 3.75
C GLU A 305 30.00 11.58 2.50
N ILE A 306 30.35 12.86 2.31
CA ILE A 306 29.88 13.66 1.17
C ILE A 306 30.20 12.98 -0.17
N SER A 307 31.39 12.35 -0.30
CA SER A 307 31.78 11.64 -1.53
C SER A 307 30.83 10.50 -1.85
N GLY A 308 30.53 9.63 -0.86
CA GLY A 308 29.59 8.54 -1.03
C GLY A 308 28.17 9.03 -1.27
N ALA A 309 27.75 10.13 -0.61
CA ALA A 309 26.46 10.76 -0.88
C ALA A 309 26.30 11.22 -2.33
N LYS A 310 27.35 11.79 -2.92
CA LYS A 310 27.36 12.24 -4.31
C LYS A 310 27.24 11.09 -5.31
N GLU A 311 27.71 9.88 -4.98
CA GLU A 311 27.55 8.69 -5.83
C GLU A 311 26.07 8.34 -6.06
N PHE A 312 25.20 8.52 -5.05
CA PHE A 312 23.75 8.36 -5.22
C PHE A 312 23.18 9.37 -6.22
N PHE A 313 23.68 10.61 -6.19
CA PHE A 313 23.28 11.63 -7.15
C PHE A 313 23.82 11.35 -8.55
N ASP A 314 25.04 10.82 -8.67
CA ASP A 314 25.63 10.41 -9.97
C ASP A 314 24.78 9.30 -10.61
N GLN A 315 24.32 8.34 -9.84
CA GLN A 315 23.42 7.28 -10.31
C GLN A 315 22.07 7.83 -10.77
N ALA A 316 21.45 8.71 -9.96
CA ALA A 316 20.12 9.24 -10.24
C ALA A 316 20.10 10.29 -11.36
N PHE A 317 21.09 11.20 -11.40
CA PHE A 317 21.06 12.40 -12.25
C PHE A 317 22.11 12.42 -13.35
N ARG A 318 23.10 11.50 -13.35
CA ARG A 318 24.17 11.43 -14.37
C ARG A 318 24.86 12.77 -14.56
N GLU A 319 24.79 13.34 -15.77
CA GLU A 319 25.43 14.63 -16.14
C GLU A 319 24.91 15.82 -15.31
N LEU A 320 23.72 15.71 -14.73
CA LEU A 320 23.10 16.74 -13.89
C LEU A 320 23.40 16.58 -12.38
N SER A 321 24.23 15.60 -12.00
CA SER A 321 24.50 15.23 -10.61
C SER A 321 24.98 16.43 -9.77
N SER A 322 25.92 17.23 -10.27
CA SER A 322 26.43 18.39 -9.55
C SER A 322 25.38 19.48 -9.31
N ASP A 323 24.54 19.75 -10.33
CA ASP A 323 23.44 20.71 -10.23
C ASP A 323 22.40 20.19 -9.21
N ALA A 324 22.10 18.89 -9.28
CA ALA A 324 21.16 18.24 -8.39
C ALA A 324 21.65 18.27 -6.94
N TRP A 325 22.88 17.86 -6.66
CA TRP A 325 23.48 17.94 -5.34
C TRP A 325 23.38 19.35 -4.76
N THR A 326 23.82 20.36 -5.52
CA THR A 326 23.80 21.76 -5.10
C THR A 326 22.36 22.23 -4.79
N THR A 327 21.40 21.81 -5.61
CA THR A 327 19.98 22.15 -5.41
C THR A 327 19.45 21.57 -4.10
N TYR A 328 19.66 20.29 -3.84
CA TYR A 328 19.21 19.64 -2.60
C TYR A 328 19.94 20.19 -1.37
N GLU A 329 21.25 20.40 -1.45
CA GLU A 329 22.05 20.98 -0.37
C GLU A 329 21.53 22.37 0.02
N GLN A 330 21.22 23.23 -0.97
CA GLN A 330 20.65 24.56 -0.73
C GLN A 330 19.24 24.49 -0.09
N LEU A 331 18.38 23.59 -0.56
CA LEU A 331 17.03 23.44 -0.03
C LEU A 331 17.01 22.84 1.38
N MET A 332 17.95 21.93 1.66
CA MET A 332 18.03 21.23 2.94
C MET A 332 18.83 21.98 4.00
N GLY A 333 19.60 23.00 3.63
CA GLY A 333 20.40 23.83 4.54
C GLY A 333 21.44 23.01 5.34
N GLU A 334 21.49 23.18 6.66
CA GLU A 334 22.45 22.49 7.53
C GLU A 334 22.06 21.02 7.79
N SER A 335 21.84 20.25 6.73
CA SER A 335 21.49 18.81 6.80
C SER A 335 22.72 17.93 6.57
N SER A 336 22.73 16.75 7.20
CA SER A 336 23.77 15.76 6.96
C SER A 336 23.69 15.15 5.55
N PRO A 337 24.79 14.59 5.02
CA PRO A 337 24.75 13.90 3.73
C PRO A 337 23.68 12.81 3.63
N VAL A 338 23.44 12.05 4.70
CA VAL A 338 22.36 11.03 4.79
C VAL A 338 20.99 11.66 4.59
N GLN A 339 20.74 12.83 5.21
CA GLN A 339 19.45 13.51 5.09
C GLN A 339 19.22 14.06 3.67
N ILE A 340 20.28 14.57 3.05
CA ILE A 340 20.21 15.06 1.65
C ILE A 340 19.89 13.90 0.70
N VAL A 341 20.61 12.76 0.82
CA VAL A 341 20.34 11.56 0.02
C VAL A 341 18.92 11.05 0.28
N SER A 342 18.50 10.98 1.55
CA SER A 342 17.16 10.55 1.92
C SER A 342 16.06 11.43 1.30
N SER A 343 16.27 12.74 1.22
CA SER A 343 15.33 13.66 0.56
C SER A 343 15.26 13.39 -0.94
N MET A 344 16.43 13.23 -1.59
CA MET A 344 16.50 12.90 -3.03
C MET A 344 15.82 11.56 -3.33
N GLN A 345 16.06 10.53 -2.53
CA GLN A 345 15.44 9.22 -2.68
C GLN A 345 13.92 9.25 -2.38
N THR A 346 13.45 10.10 -1.46
CA THR A 346 12.02 10.36 -1.26
C THR A 346 11.37 10.83 -2.55
N ASP A 347 11.99 11.79 -3.22
CA ASP A 347 11.51 12.30 -4.50
C ASP A 347 11.56 11.22 -5.59
N GLN A 348 12.69 10.53 -5.71
CA GLN A 348 12.92 9.50 -6.71
C GLN A 348 11.89 8.36 -6.64
N HIS A 349 11.65 7.83 -5.44
CA HIS A 349 10.88 6.60 -5.29
C HIS A 349 9.38 6.84 -5.12
N PHE A 350 8.98 7.99 -4.59
CA PHE A 350 7.59 8.24 -4.23
C PHE A 350 7.01 9.47 -4.91
N ARG A 351 7.59 10.66 -4.68
CA ARG A 351 6.94 11.91 -5.02
C ARG A 351 6.95 12.20 -6.53
N VAL A 352 8.05 11.97 -7.21
CA VAL A 352 8.15 12.15 -8.68
C VAL A 352 7.26 11.16 -9.42
N PRO A 353 7.28 9.85 -9.13
CA PRO A 353 6.32 8.91 -9.72
C PRO A 353 4.86 9.29 -9.48
N ALA A 354 4.51 9.78 -8.28
CA ALA A 354 3.16 10.27 -7.98
C ALA A 354 2.79 11.49 -8.84
N TRP A 355 3.69 12.45 -9.00
CA TRP A 355 3.48 13.60 -9.89
C TRP A 355 3.29 13.20 -11.36
N GLN A 356 4.11 12.29 -11.87
CA GLN A 356 3.99 11.78 -13.24
C GLN A 356 2.65 11.09 -13.45
N LEU A 357 2.20 10.26 -12.50
CA LEU A 357 0.88 9.62 -12.55
C LEU A 357 -0.25 10.67 -12.58
N CYS A 358 -0.18 11.68 -11.72
CA CYS A 358 -1.17 12.76 -11.69
C CYS A 358 -1.17 13.59 -12.98
N ASP A 359 0.02 13.92 -13.53
CA ASP A 359 0.15 14.67 -14.77
C ASP A 359 -0.50 13.89 -15.94
N VAL A 360 -0.13 12.62 -16.17
CA VAL A 360 -0.65 11.78 -17.26
C VAL A 360 -2.17 11.58 -17.17
N ARG A 361 -2.70 11.31 -15.98
CA ARG A 361 -4.15 11.13 -15.77
C ARG A 361 -4.93 12.43 -15.97
N SER A 362 -4.39 13.53 -15.48
CA SER A 362 -5.01 14.84 -15.62
C SER A 362 -5.02 15.34 -17.06
N GLU A 363 -3.95 15.10 -17.82
CA GLU A 363 -3.89 15.37 -19.26
C GLU A 363 -4.92 14.57 -20.05
N ALA A 364 -5.23 13.35 -19.61
CA ALA A 364 -6.30 12.52 -20.15
C ALA A 364 -7.71 12.94 -19.68
N GLY A 365 -7.83 13.97 -18.84
CA GLY A 365 -9.09 14.47 -18.29
C GLY A 365 -9.72 13.60 -17.21
N ILE A 366 -8.94 12.68 -16.60
CA ILE A 366 -9.42 11.79 -15.55
C ILE A 366 -9.29 12.48 -14.19
N LYS A 367 -10.40 12.46 -13.41
CA LYS A 367 -10.44 13.04 -12.07
C LYS A 367 -9.32 12.45 -11.20
N THR A 368 -8.40 13.30 -10.80
CA THR A 368 -7.25 12.94 -9.98
C THR A 368 -6.96 14.05 -9.00
N TRP A 369 -6.63 13.69 -7.76
CA TRP A 369 -6.30 14.62 -6.71
C TRP A 369 -4.98 14.20 -6.08
N MET A 370 -4.28 15.17 -5.50
CA MET A 370 -3.03 14.91 -4.79
C MET A 370 -3.09 15.47 -3.38
N TYR A 371 -2.53 14.72 -2.41
CA TYR A 371 -2.23 15.25 -1.09
C TYR A 371 -0.75 15.05 -0.75
N TRP A 372 -0.27 15.82 0.22
CA TRP A 372 1.09 15.78 0.76
C TRP A 372 1.02 15.87 2.27
N PHE A 373 1.42 14.79 2.96
CA PHE A 373 1.47 14.75 4.41
C PHE A 373 2.82 15.29 4.89
N THR A 374 2.82 16.30 5.76
CA THR A 374 4.04 17.03 6.13
C THR A 374 4.29 17.09 7.63
N TRP A 375 3.35 16.65 8.48
CA TRP A 375 3.50 16.65 9.92
C TRP A 375 4.61 15.68 10.35
N PRO A 376 5.67 16.17 11.07
CA PRO A 376 6.75 15.30 11.53
C PRO A 376 6.36 14.60 12.83
N THR A 377 6.68 13.32 12.94
CA THR A 377 6.61 12.63 14.24
C THR A 377 7.66 13.19 15.20
N PRO A 378 7.32 13.38 16.49
CA PRO A 378 8.29 13.82 17.49
C PRO A 378 9.23 12.69 17.98
N ILE A 379 9.00 11.46 17.54
CA ILE A 379 9.76 10.29 18.00
C ILE A 379 11.22 10.39 17.54
N PHE A 380 12.13 9.91 18.39
CA PHE A 380 13.58 10.00 18.19
C PHE A 380 14.05 11.45 17.93
N ASP A 381 13.58 12.39 18.74
CA ASP A 381 13.88 13.83 18.59
C ASP A 381 13.54 14.39 17.19
N GLY A 382 12.51 13.81 16.53
CA GLY A 382 12.02 14.26 15.22
C GLY A 382 12.88 13.84 14.04
N VAL A 383 13.89 12.99 14.22
CA VAL A 383 14.81 12.58 13.14
C VAL A 383 14.10 11.81 12.03
N LEU A 384 13.01 11.10 12.35
CA LEU A 384 12.17 10.42 11.35
C LEU A 384 11.42 11.39 10.43
N GLY A 385 11.15 12.61 10.88
CA GLY A 385 10.34 13.55 10.13
C GLY A 385 8.92 13.02 9.86
N CYS A 386 8.37 13.35 8.70
CA CYS A 386 7.14 12.77 8.18
C CYS A 386 7.48 11.57 7.28
N CYS A 387 7.93 10.47 7.90
CA CYS A 387 8.49 9.32 7.21
C CYS A 387 7.41 8.42 6.59
N HIS A 388 7.85 7.40 5.84
CA HIS A 388 7.00 6.39 5.23
C HIS A 388 6.07 5.71 6.25
N ALA A 389 4.85 5.42 5.84
CA ALA A 389 3.80 4.77 6.63
C ALA A 389 3.30 5.56 7.86
N LEU A 390 3.82 6.79 8.10
CA LEU A 390 3.38 7.59 9.25
C LEU A 390 1.89 7.98 9.15
N ASP A 391 1.34 8.11 7.96
CA ASP A 391 -0.06 8.46 7.70
C ASP A 391 -1.06 7.32 8.00
N LEU A 392 -0.61 6.07 8.11
CA LEU A 392 -1.46 4.90 8.33
C LEU A 392 -2.37 5.00 9.57
N PRO A 393 -1.85 5.20 10.80
CA PRO A 393 -2.71 5.30 11.97
C PRO A 393 -3.63 6.52 11.95
N PHE A 394 -3.27 7.58 11.23
CA PHE A 394 -4.12 8.76 11.04
C PHE A 394 -5.26 8.47 10.06
N MET A 395 -4.98 7.76 8.96
CA MET A 395 -5.98 7.40 7.95
C MET A 395 -7.09 6.53 8.52
N PHE A 396 -6.76 5.64 9.46
CA PHE A 396 -7.70 4.71 10.08
C PHE A 396 -8.27 5.19 11.43
N ASP A 397 -7.84 6.36 11.92
CA ASP A 397 -8.15 6.87 13.27
C ASP A 397 -7.75 5.90 14.39
N ASN A 398 -6.66 5.18 14.20
CA ASN A 398 -6.16 4.15 15.12
C ASN A 398 -5.05 4.68 16.05
N LEU A 399 -5.13 5.95 16.45
CA LEU A 399 -4.14 6.61 17.32
C LEU A 399 -4.14 6.07 18.76
N ASP A 400 -5.19 5.34 19.14
CA ASP A 400 -5.39 4.70 20.44
C ASP A 400 -4.93 3.25 20.49
N LYS A 401 -4.53 2.68 19.35
CA LYS A 401 -4.09 1.28 19.30
C LYS A 401 -2.73 1.09 19.97
N PRO A 402 -2.48 -0.09 20.57
CA PRO A 402 -1.23 -0.37 21.25
C PRO A 402 -0.01 -0.11 20.35
N ASN A 403 1.00 0.51 20.92
CA ASN A 403 2.30 0.82 20.31
C ASN A 403 2.27 1.86 19.17
N VAL A 404 1.12 2.39 18.79
CA VAL A 404 1.03 3.47 17.78
C VAL A 404 1.75 4.73 18.26
N GLU A 405 1.72 5.00 19.56
CA GLU A 405 2.44 6.11 20.20
C GLU A 405 3.97 5.98 20.04
N LEU A 406 4.51 4.79 19.85
CA LEU A 406 5.94 4.57 19.59
C LEU A 406 6.38 5.11 18.22
N PHE A 407 5.42 5.39 17.34
CA PHE A 407 5.67 5.91 16.01
C PHE A 407 5.12 7.33 15.81
N THR A 408 3.99 7.65 16.42
CA THR A 408 3.33 8.95 16.24
C THR A 408 3.50 9.92 17.43
N GLY A 409 4.09 9.47 18.53
CA GLY A 409 4.07 10.23 19.80
C GLY A 409 2.69 10.28 20.44
N THR A 410 2.50 11.23 21.35
CA THR A 410 1.27 11.35 22.17
C THR A 410 0.62 12.74 22.09
N ASP A 411 1.09 13.63 21.21
CA ASP A 411 0.57 14.99 21.09
C ASP A 411 -0.92 14.96 20.72
N PRO A 412 -1.80 15.67 21.45
CA PRO A 412 -3.23 15.75 21.14
C PRO A 412 -3.56 16.28 19.73
N VAL A 413 -2.66 17.03 19.12
CA VAL A 413 -2.82 17.54 17.74
C VAL A 413 -3.05 16.42 16.71
N ARG A 414 -2.58 15.20 17.01
CA ARG A 414 -2.76 14.02 16.16
C ARG A 414 -4.24 13.76 15.82
N SER A 415 -5.15 13.96 16.77
CA SER A 415 -6.58 13.77 16.55
C SER A 415 -7.15 14.75 15.51
N LYS A 416 -6.64 16.01 15.48
CA LYS A 416 -7.02 16.99 14.43
C LYS A 416 -6.55 16.51 13.05
N ILE A 417 -5.32 16.03 12.96
CA ILE A 417 -4.73 15.51 11.71
C ILE A 417 -5.48 14.27 11.24
N SER A 418 -5.76 13.32 12.14
CA SER A 418 -6.55 12.13 11.83
C SER A 418 -7.95 12.51 11.31
N GLY A 419 -8.59 13.51 11.93
CA GLY A 419 -9.88 14.02 11.47
C GLY A 419 -9.86 14.56 10.04
N HIS A 420 -8.75 15.15 9.58
CA HIS A 420 -8.61 15.57 8.16
C HIS A 420 -8.58 14.35 7.23
N PHE A 421 -7.74 13.34 7.52
CA PHE A 421 -7.64 12.13 6.71
C PHE A 421 -8.96 11.37 6.63
N THR A 422 -9.57 11.07 7.77
CA THR A 422 -10.79 10.27 7.84
C THR A 422 -11.98 10.97 7.17
N THR A 423 -12.11 12.28 7.38
CA THR A 423 -13.18 13.07 6.76
C THR A 423 -13.09 13.01 5.24
N GLU A 424 -11.91 13.19 4.68
CA GLU A 424 -11.71 13.19 3.24
C GLU A 424 -11.87 11.80 2.62
N LEU A 425 -11.33 10.75 3.27
CA LEU A 425 -11.50 9.37 2.81
C LEU A 425 -12.98 8.96 2.79
N ILE A 426 -13.71 9.23 3.87
CA ILE A 426 -15.13 8.91 3.99
C ILE A 426 -15.96 9.69 2.97
N LYS A 427 -15.68 10.99 2.81
CA LYS A 427 -16.32 11.82 1.78
C LYS A 427 -16.09 11.26 0.39
N PHE A 428 -14.83 10.91 0.06
CA PHE A 428 -14.48 10.33 -1.22
C PHE A 428 -15.18 8.99 -1.45
N ALA A 429 -15.21 8.10 -0.45
CA ALA A 429 -15.93 6.84 -0.54
C ALA A 429 -17.42 7.03 -0.84
N LYS A 430 -18.06 8.03 -0.22
CA LYS A 430 -19.50 8.32 -0.40
C LYS A 430 -19.82 9.01 -1.72
N THR A 431 -18.97 9.95 -2.16
CA THR A 431 -19.33 10.89 -3.24
C THR A 431 -18.45 10.80 -4.49
N GLY A 432 -17.25 10.22 -4.38
CA GLY A 432 -16.23 10.26 -5.42
C GLY A 432 -15.53 11.63 -5.56
N GLU A 433 -15.72 12.52 -4.57
CA GLU A 433 -15.16 13.86 -4.53
C GLU A 433 -14.46 14.12 -3.18
N VAL A 434 -13.47 14.99 -3.18
CA VAL A 434 -12.78 15.48 -1.99
C VAL A 434 -13.01 16.97 -1.78
N SER A 435 -12.48 17.58 -0.73
CA SER A 435 -12.72 18.99 -0.40
C SER A 435 -11.80 19.97 -1.12
N TRP A 436 -10.78 19.48 -1.85
CA TRP A 436 -9.83 20.34 -2.58
C TRP A 436 -9.97 20.17 -4.10
N PRO A 437 -9.44 21.11 -4.90
CA PRO A 437 -9.57 21.07 -6.35
C PRO A 437 -8.87 19.87 -6.97
N ASN A 438 -9.36 19.40 -8.13
CA ASN A 438 -8.68 18.45 -8.98
C ASN A 438 -7.26 18.94 -9.29
N TYR A 439 -6.33 18.00 -9.33
CA TYR A 439 -5.01 18.22 -9.87
C TYR A 439 -5.09 18.48 -11.37
N THR A 440 -4.50 19.59 -11.80
CA THR A 440 -4.33 19.93 -13.23
C THR A 440 -2.89 20.29 -13.52
N PRO A 441 -2.39 20.10 -14.76
CA PRO A 441 -1.02 20.48 -15.12
C PRO A 441 -0.67 21.95 -14.87
N SER A 442 -1.69 22.83 -14.86
CA SER A 442 -1.52 24.26 -14.64
C SER A 442 -1.55 24.68 -13.17
N SER A 443 -2.34 24.02 -12.33
CA SER A 443 -2.47 24.36 -10.90
C SER A 443 -1.66 23.44 -9.99
N ARG A 444 -1.54 22.18 -10.37
CA ARG A 444 -0.94 21.11 -9.53
C ARG A 444 -1.39 21.17 -8.08
N SER A 445 -2.69 21.46 -7.91
CA SER A 445 -3.32 21.62 -6.60
C SER A 445 -3.08 20.39 -5.74
N THR A 446 -2.48 20.61 -4.57
CA THR A 446 -2.10 19.55 -3.62
C THR A 446 -2.62 19.95 -2.24
N LEU A 447 -3.35 19.06 -1.58
CA LEU A 447 -3.73 19.25 -0.18
C LEU A 447 -2.53 18.95 0.71
N ARG A 448 -1.94 19.96 1.33
CA ARG A 448 -0.93 19.77 2.38
C ARG A 448 -1.65 19.47 3.69
N ILE A 449 -1.44 18.28 4.22
CA ILE A 449 -1.99 17.85 5.51
C ILE A 449 -0.90 18.01 6.57
N ASP A 450 -1.19 18.85 7.56
CA ASP A 450 -0.34 19.16 8.70
C ASP A 450 -1.25 19.58 9.86
N VAL A 451 -0.70 20.15 10.93
CA VAL A 451 -1.49 20.81 12.00
C VAL A 451 -2.45 21.84 11.41
N GLU A 452 -1.97 22.63 10.46
CA GLU A 452 -2.79 23.52 9.62
C GLU A 452 -2.80 22.96 8.20
N THR A 453 -3.99 22.52 7.77
CA THR A 453 -4.19 21.91 6.45
C THR A 453 -4.57 22.99 5.45
N GLU A 454 -3.90 23.02 4.30
CA GLU A 454 -4.12 24.02 3.25
C GLU A 454 -3.97 23.41 1.84
N VAL A 455 -4.55 24.06 0.85
CA VAL A 455 -4.31 23.74 -0.56
C VAL A 455 -3.16 24.58 -1.08
N ILE A 456 -2.12 23.93 -1.56
CA ILE A 456 -0.96 24.58 -2.17
C ILE A 456 -0.94 24.30 -3.67
N SER A 457 -0.47 25.26 -4.45
CA SER A 457 -0.27 25.12 -5.89
C SER A 457 1.18 24.81 -6.17
N GLU A 458 1.43 23.79 -6.98
CA GLU A 458 2.77 23.39 -7.44
C GLU A 458 3.81 23.32 -6.31
N PRO A 459 3.67 22.37 -5.37
CA PRO A 459 4.67 22.19 -4.32
C PRO A 459 6.04 21.87 -4.94
N ASP A 460 7.09 22.50 -4.43
CA ASP A 460 8.50 22.30 -4.81
C ASP A 460 8.79 22.40 -6.32
N PRO A 461 8.51 23.54 -6.96
CA PRO A 461 8.71 23.71 -8.40
C PRO A 461 10.19 23.55 -8.81
N VAL A 462 11.13 23.85 -7.92
CA VAL A 462 12.58 23.70 -8.18
C VAL A 462 12.94 22.21 -8.35
N ILE A 463 12.50 21.37 -7.42
CA ILE A 463 12.72 19.91 -7.47
C ILE A 463 12.01 19.31 -8.68
N ARG A 464 10.75 19.68 -8.91
CA ARG A 464 10.01 19.20 -10.09
C ARG A 464 10.73 19.54 -11.40
N ASN A 465 11.24 20.74 -11.55
CA ASN A 465 11.96 21.15 -12.75
C ASN A 465 13.29 20.42 -12.90
N LEU A 466 13.98 20.13 -11.80
CA LEU A 466 15.21 19.34 -11.81
C LEU A 466 14.93 17.92 -12.35
N TRP A 467 13.95 17.22 -11.78
CA TRP A 467 13.60 15.85 -12.19
C TRP A 467 13.05 15.76 -13.61
N LYS A 468 12.36 16.79 -14.11
CA LYS A 468 11.90 16.86 -15.51
C LYS A 468 13.03 16.89 -16.52
N ARG A 469 14.25 17.28 -16.14
CA ARG A 469 15.42 17.33 -17.05
C ARG A 469 16.03 15.95 -17.32
N ILE A 470 15.67 14.94 -16.53
CA ILE A 470 16.16 13.55 -16.67
C ILE A 470 15.05 12.55 -17.04
N SER A 471 13.80 12.97 -17.09
CA SER A 471 12.60 12.16 -17.43
C SER A 471 12.46 11.97 -18.94
#